data_19f150603bb3d42ece655b80e2d78d73
#
_entry.id   19f150603bb3d42ece655b80e2d78d73
#
_cell.length_a   1.000
_cell.length_b   1.000
_cell.length_c   1.000
_cell.angle_alpha   90.00
_cell.angle_beta   90.00
_cell.angle_gamma   90.00
#
_symmetry.space_group_name_H-M   'P 1'
#
loop_
_entity.id
_entity.type
_entity.pdbx_description
1 polymer ?
#
loop_
_entity_poly.entity_id
_entity_poly.type
_entity_poly.pdbx_seq_one_letter_code
_entity_poly.pdbx_strand_id
1 'polypeptide(L)'
;LKILVTGAAGMIGRKLCERLAREGKLGGKSIAALHMVDVVEPKAPQASFAIKTGAADISQDAAVRALVADKPDTIFHLAAIVSGEAERDFDKGYAVNFDGTRFLFDAARREHEASGGTYKPRLVYASSAAVFGAPFPEGITDEFHLTPLTSYGTQKAIGELLLADYTRRGFFDGVGLRFPTICVRPGAPNAAASGFFSNIIREPLVGKEAVLPVSDQVRHTHASPRAAVEFCIHAATLDTSKMGPRRSLTMPGVSVTVAEQIEALRRVAGDKAVKLIRRKPDELVERIVSGWPEKFVTRRAQDLGFKAEDSFDAIIRAHVEDELGGHVASSKLDRQSHPRSA
;
A
#
# COMPACT_ATOMS: atom_id res chain seq x y z
N LEU A 1 12.69 0.19 20.27
CA LEU A 1 12.90 0.60 18.88
C LEU A 1 12.42 2.03 18.67
N LYS A 2 13.17 2.83 17.91
CA LYS A 2 12.73 4.09 17.31
C LYS A 2 12.26 3.82 15.89
N ILE A 3 11.08 4.27 15.52
CA ILE A 3 10.47 4.01 14.22
C ILE A 3 10.17 5.35 13.53
N LEU A 4 10.54 5.49 12.26
CA LEU A 4 10.14 6.59 11.38
C LEU A 4 9.16 6.06 10.34
N VAL A 5 8.03 6.73 10.16
CA VAL A 5 7.07 6.47 9.09
C VAL A 5 6.89 7.74 8.27
N THR A 6 7.33 7.75 7.01
CA THR A 6 7.00 8.79 6.04
C THR A 6 5.76 8.38 5.25
N GLY A 7 4.89 9.31 4.90
CA GLY A 7 3.57 9.00 4.33
C GLY A 7 2.56 8.54 5.39
N ALA A 8 2.73 9.00 6.63
CA ALA A 8 1.96 8.56 7.79
C ALA A 8 0.51 9.05 7.80
N ALA A 9 0.16 10.11 7.06
CA ALA A 9 -1.23 10.57 6.87
C ALA A 9 -1.96 9.79 5.76
N GLY A 10 -1.23 9.08 4.90
CA GLY A 10 -1.81 8.22 3.87
C GLY A 10 -2.53 6.99 4.45
N MET A 11 -3.34 6.34 3.62
CA MET A 11 -4.17 5.19 4.04
C MET A 11 -3.37 4.08 4.74
N ILE A 12 -2.30 3.60 4.12
CA ILE A 12 -1.47 2.52 4.69
C ILE A 12 -0.68 3.05 5.88
N GLY A 13 -0.09 4.26 5.77
CA GLY A 13 0.71 4.87 6.84
C GLY A 13 -0.08 5.05 8.12
N ARG A 14 -1.30 5.60 8.04
CA ARG A 14 -2.20 5.77 9.19
C ARG A 14 -2.52 4.44 9.86
N LYS A 15 -2.97 3.43 9.08
CA LYS A 15 -3.30 2.10 9.62
C LYS A 15 -2.08 1.39 10.21
N LEU A 16 -0.91 1.54 9.61
CA LEU A 16 0.35 1.02 10.16
C LEU A 16 0.68 1.67 11.50
N CYS A 17 0.60 3.00 11.60
CA CYS A 17 0.86 3.73 12.84
C CYS A 17 -0.14 3.36 13.94
N GLU A 18 -1.44 3.25 13.62
CA GLU A 18 -2.49 2.78 14.54
C GLU A 18 -2.19 1.35 15.05
N ARG A 19 -1.73 0.45 14.17
CA ARG A 19 -1.36 -0.92 14.53
C ARG A 19 -0.14 -0.96 15.44
N LEU A 20 0.93 -0.22 15.10
CA LEU A 20 2.14 -0.11 15.92
C LEU A 20 1.85 0.49 17.31
N ALA A 21 0.99 1.53 17.36
CA ALA A 21 0.57 2.17 18.60
C ALA A 21 -0.19 1.20 19.51
N ARG A 22 -1.13 0.43 18.94
CA ARG A 22 -1.93 -0.55 19.68
C ARG A 22 -1.09 -1.70 20.23
N GLU A 23 -0.13 -2.20 19.46
CA GLU A 23 0.70 -3.34 19.86
C GLU A 23 1.87 -2.95 20.78
N GLY A 24 2.39 -1.75 20.65
CA GLY A 24 3.55 -1.28 21.40
C GLY A 24 4.85 -2.03 21.10
N LYS A 25 4.84 -2.93 20.13
CA LYS A 25 5.96 -3.80 19.77
C LYS A 25 6.08 -3.97 18.26
N LEU A 26 7.32 -4.23 17.79
CA LEU A 26 7.63 -4.65 16.43
C LEU A 26 8.64 -5.80 16.49
N GLY A 27 8.27 -6.98 15.96
CA GLY A 27 9.13 -8.17 16.02
C GLY A 27 9.51 -8.58 17.45
N GLY A 28 8.58 -8.48 18.40
CA GLY A 28 8.80 -8.79 19.81
C GLY A 28 9.56 -7.71 20.59
N LYS A 29 10.16 -6.71 19.95
CA LYS A 29 10.90 -5.62 20.60
C LYS A 29 9.96 -4.44 20.90
N SER A 30 10.01 -3.89 22.11
CA SER A 30 9.21 -2.73 22.51
C SER A 30 9.55 -1.49 21.68
N ILE A 31 8.52 -0.73 21.30
CA ILE A 31 8.66 0.55 20.60
C ILE A 31 8.91 1.62 21.68
N ALA A 32 10.01 2.35 21.56
CA ALA A 32 10.35 3.46 22.42
C ALA A 32 9.82 4.80 21.89
N ALA A 33 9.83 4.96 20.56
CA ALA A 33 9.32 6.17 19.92
C ALA A 33 8.85 5.86 18.49
N LEU A 34 7.78 6.55 18.06
CA LEU A 34 7.26 6.55 16.71
C LEU A 34 7.22 7.99 16.19
N HIS A 35 7.97 8.27 15.12
CA HIS A 35 7.91 9.55 14.41
C HIS A 35 7.07 9.38 13.14
N MET A 36 5.94 10.06 13.11
CA MET A 36 4.96 10.04 12.02
C MET A 36 5.10 11.31 11.20
N VAL A 37 5.39 11.19 9.90
CA VAL A 37 5.66 12.33 9.03
C VAL A 37 4.92 12.21 7.71
N ASP A 38 4.35 13.33 7.26
CA ASP A 38 3.75 13.47 5.93
C ASP A 38 3.83 14.95 5.51
N VAL A 39 3.45 15.28 4.28
CA VAL A 39 3.31 16.68 3.82
C VAL A 39 2.22 17.42 4.60
N VAL A 40 1.23 16.71 5.11
CA VAL A 40 0.22 17.19 6.07
C VAL A 40 0.48 16.48 7.40
N GLU A 41 0.49 17.23 8.50
CA GLU A 41 0.75 16.65 9.82
C GLU A 41 -0.22 15.51 10.16
N PRO A 42 0.29 14.29 10.41
CA PRO A 42 -0.55 13.13 10.74
C PRO A 42 -1.18 13.27 12.13
N LYS A 43 -2.38 12.73 12.30
CA LYS A 43 -3.01 12.63 13.62
C LYS A 43 -2.38 11.48 14.40
N ALA A 44 -1.83 11.77 15.59
CA ALA A 44 -1.26 10.77 16.48
C ALA A 44 -2.34 9.81 17.02
N PRO A 45 -2.16 8.49 16.93
CA PRO A 45 -2.97 7.54 17.69
C PRO A 45 -2.59 7.53 19.17
N GLN A 46 -3.45 6.98 20.03
CA GLN A 46 -3.09 6.73 21.44
C GLN A 46 -2.07 5.58 21.53
N ALA A 47 -1.04 5.76 22.35
CA ALA A 47 0.00 4.74 22.58
C ALA A 47 0.56 4.82 24.00
N SER A 48 1.23 3.75 24.45
CA SER A 48 1.94 3.68 25.73
C SER A 48 3.39 4.17 25.65
N PHE A 49 3.82 4.67 24.49
CA PHE A 49 5.17 5.16 24.22
C PHE A 49 5.12 6.51 23.50
N ALA A 50 6.26 7.18 23.34
CA ALA A 50 6.33 8.50 22.72
C ALA A 50 5.95 8.48 21.23
N ILE A 51 5.01 9.34 20.83
CA ILE A 51 4.69 9.62 19.42
C ILE A 51 5.02 11.09 19.15
N LYS A 52 5.78 11.29 18.06
CA LYS A 52 6.05 12.60 17.49
C LYS A 52 5.38 12.67 16.12
N THR A 53 4.64 13.74 15.86
CA THR A 53 4.08 14.05 14.53
C THR A 53 4.77 15.27 13.94
N GLY A 54 4.75 15.37 12.62
CA GLY A 54 5.28 16.55 11.95
C GLY A 54 4.87 16.62 10.48
N ALA A 55 4.72 17.84 9.98
CA ALA A 55 4.64 18.10 8.56
C ALA A 55 6.05 18.25 7.99
N ALA A 56 6.39 17.50 6.94
CA ALA A 56 7.64 17.62 6.21
C ALA A 56 7.47 17.21 4.75
N ASP A 57 8.05 18.00 3.88
CA ASP A 57 8.15 17.72 2.45
C ASP A 57 9.43 16.94 2.18
N ILE A 58 9.28 15.66 1.83
CA ILE A 58 10.42 14.77 1.55
C ILE A 58 11.19 15.15 0.28
N SER A 59 10.63 15.99 -0.59
CA SER A 59 11.37 16.55 -1.74
C SER A 59 12.47 17.54 -1.33
N GLN A 60 12.55 17.88 -0.03
CA GLN A 60 13.55 18.79 0.53
C GLN A 60 14.63 18.00 1.29
N ASP A 61 15.86 17.94 0.77
CA ASP A 61 17.00 17.19 1.35
C ASP A 61 17.23 17.55 2.84
N ALA A 62 17.18 18.84 3.18
CA ALA A 62 17.38 19.27 4.57
C ALA A 62 16.31 18.73 5.53
N ALA A 63 15.05 18.69 5.10
CA ALA A 63 13.96 18.13 5.90
C ALA A 63 14.19 16.63 6.13
N VAL A 64 14.52 15.88 5.09
CA VAL A 64 14.77 14.43 5.18
C VAL A 64 15.97 14.12 6.08
N ARG A 65 17.05 14.88 5.97
CA ARG A 65 18.22 14.73 6.88
C ARG A 65 17.85 14.91 8.34
N ALA A 66 17.02 15.92 8.64
CA ALA A 66 16.55 16.14 10.02
C ALA A 66 15.72 14.97 10.56
N LEU A 67 14.94 14.28 9.71
CA LEU A 67 14.16 13.10 10.10
C LEU A 67 15.06 11.89 10.46
N VAL A 68 16.16 11.70 9.76
CA VAL A 68 17.05 10.54 9.96
C VAL A 68 18.10 10.82 11.04
N ALA A 69 18.38 12.07 11.38
CA ALA A 69 19.35 12.46 12.42
C ALA A 69 19.04 11.85 13.80
N ASP A 70 17.77 11.55 14.11
CA ASP A 70 17.35 10.85 15.33
C ASP A 70 17.72 9.35 15.32
N LYS A 71 18.33 8.84 14.24
CA LYS A 71 18.76 7.46 14.02
C LYS A 71 17.65 6.45 14.32
N PRO A 72 16.54 6.45 13.54
CA PRO A 72 15.49 5.44 13.70
C PRO A 72 16.02 4.03 13.38
N ASP A 73 15.69 3.06 14.23
CA ASP A 73 16.05 1.64 14.00
C ASP A 73 15.32 1.03 12.82
N THR A 74 14.09 1.53 12.56
CA THR A 74 13.25 1.09 11.45
C THR A 74 12.63 2.29 10.75
N ILE A 75 12.71 2.29 9.42
CA ILE A 75 12.14 3.33 8.55
C ILE A 75 11.11 2.67 7.63
N PHE A 76 9.85 3.10 7.70
CA PHE A 76 8.83 2.78 6.71
C PHE A 76 8.69 3.96 5.75
N HIS A 77 9.16 3.80 4.53
CA HIS A 77 9.08 4.81 3.50
C HIS A 77 7.87 4.56 2.62
N LEU A 78 6.72 5.15 3.01
CA LEU A 78 5.43 5.02 2.34
C LEU A 78 5.02 6.30 1.61
N ALA A 79 5.72 7.42 1.84
CA ALA A 79 5.44 8.70 1.20
C ALA A 79 5.65 8.60 -0.32
N ALA A 80 4.64 8.96 -1.07
CA ALA A 80 4.67 9.08 -2.52
C ALA A 80 3.42 9.81 -3.01
N ILE A 81 3.51 10.50 -4.13
CA ILE A 81 2.31 10.86 -4.91
C ILE A 81 1.90 9.69 -5.79
N VAL A 82 0.59 9.53 -5.98
CA VAL A 82 0.02 8.39 -6.71
C VAL A 82 0.18 8.49 -8.22
N SER A 83 -0.02 7.36 -8.92
CA SER A 83 0.25 7.24 -10.36
C SER A 83 -0.42 8.31 -11.22
N GLY A 84 -1.71 8.59 -11.01
CA GLY A 84 -2.42 9.58 -11.81
C GLY A 84 -1.95 11.03 -11.57
N GLU A 85 -1.44 11.35 -10.38
CA GLU A 85 -0.85 12.64 -10.09
C GLU A 85 0.56 12.76 -10.69
N ALA A 86 1.40 11.74 -10.52
CA ALA A 86 2.75 11.72 -11.06
C ALA A 86 2.79 11.74 -12.60
N GLU A 87 1.73 11.26 -13.26
CA GLU A 87 1.59 11.32 -14.71
C GLU A 87 1.17 12.73 -15.19
N ARG A 88 0.31 13.42 -14.43
CA ARG A 88 -0.13 14.78 -14.75
C ARG A 88 0.91 15.86 -14.42
N ASP A 89 1.65 15.66 -13.35
CA ASP A 89 2.69 16.58 -12.85
C ASP A 89 4.01 15.83 -12.77
N PHE A 90 4.72 15.82 -13.89
CA PHE A 90 5.98 15.10 -14.08
C PHE A 90 7.04 15.55 -13.08
N ASP A 91 7.26 16.87 -12.95
CA ASP A 91 8.31 17.44 -12.08
C ASP A 91 8.03 17.12 -10.61
N LYS A 92 6.80 17.29 -10.16
CA LYS A 92 6.39 16.91 -8.81
C LYS A 92 6.54 15.40 -8.57
N GLY A 93 6.22 14.57 -9.58
CA GLY A 93 6.44 13.13 -9.53
C GLY A 93 7.89 12.79 -9.23
N TYR A 94 8.81 13.35 -9.97
CA TYR A 94 10.24 13.11 -9.77
C TYR A 94 10.75 13.70 -8.46
N ALA A 95 10.37 14.93 -8.11
CA ALA A 95 10.78 15.56 -6.87
C ALA A 95 10.37 14.74 -5.62
N VAL A 96 9.13 14.25 -5.57
CA VAL A 96 8.62 13.51 -4.41
C VAL A 96 9.03 12.03 -4.46
N ASN A 97 8.71 11.32 -5.56
CA ASN A 97 8.86 9.86 -5.60
C ASN A 97 10.31 9.42 -5.83
N PHE A 98 11.10 10.19 -6.59
CA PHE A 98 12.49 9.85 -6.87
C PHE A 98 13.46 10.61 -5.95
N ASP A 99 13.50 11.96 -6.00
CA ASP A 99 14.46 12.73 -5.20
C ASP A 99 14.21 12.54 -3.71
N GLY A 100 12.95 12.56 -3.25
CA GLY A 100 12.59 12.30 -1.86
C GLY A 100 13.06 10.93 -1.37
N THR A 101 12.89 9.87 -2.20
CA THR A 101 13.42 8.54 -1.91
C THR A 101 14.95 8.54 -1.85
N ARG A 102 15.61 9.17 -2.82
CA ARG A 102 17.07 9.28 -2.88
C ARG A 102 17.62 10.05 -1.67
N PHE A 103 17.00 11.16 -1.28
CA PHE A 103 17.40 11.93 -0.10
C PHE A 103 17.29 11.11 1.18
N LEU A 104 16.24 10.30 1.32
CA LEU A 104 16.08 9.43 2.49
C LEU A 104 17.19 8.35 2.55
N PHE A 105 17.50 7.72 1.42
CA PHE A 105 18.54 6.73 1.35
C PHE A 105 19.93 7.35 1.60
N ASP A 106 20.19 8.53 1.04
CA ASP A 106 21.44 9.29 1.28
C ASP A 106 21.54 9.75 2.75
N ALA A 107 20.47 10.19 3.38
CA ALA A 107 20.48 10.54 4.79
C ALA A 107 20.84 9.34 5.67
N ALA A 108 20.23 8.16 5.41
CA ALA A 108 20.57 6.93 6.12
C ALA A 108 22.04 6.51 5.89
N ARG A 109 22.56 6.64 4.66
CA ARG A 109 23.96 6.38 4.33
C ARG A 109 24.92 7.32 5.10
N ARG A 110 24.63 8.63 5.12
CA ARG A 110 25.45 9.62 5.83
C ARG A 110 25.51 9.34 7.33
N GLU A 111 24.39 8.99 7.96
CA GLU A 111 24.35 8.60 9.37
C GLU A 111 25.09 7.28 9.62
N HIS A 112 25.03 6.32 8.69
CA HIS A 112 25.84 5.10 8.73
C HIS A 112 27.33 5.42 8.74
N GLU A 113 27.79 6.25 7.79
CA GLU A 113 29.21 6.66 7.68
C GLU A 113 29.66 7.46 8.92
N ALA A 114 28.85 8.43 9.37
CA ALA A 114 29.14 9.24 10.56
C ALA A 114 29.22 8.41 11.86
N SER A 115 28.52 7.28 11.92
CA SER A 115 28.56 6.36 13.06
C SER A 115 29.70 5.35 13.00
N GLY A 116 30.60 5.43 12.02
CA GLY A 116 31.62 4.43 11.77
C GLY A 116 31.06 3.06 11.36
N GLY A 117 29.89 3.05 10.70
CA GLY A 117 29.23 1.84 10.20
C GLY A 117 28.32 1.12 11.21
N THR A 118 28.15 1.67 12.40
CA THR A 118 27.33 1.02 13.47
C THR A 118 25.83 1.24 13.29
N TYR A 119 25.41 2.40 12.75
CA TYR A 119 24.02 2.65 12.41
C TYR A 119 23.64 1.97 11.11
N LYS A 120 22.73 1.02 11.17
CA LYS A 120 22.24 0.26 10.02
C LYS A 120 20.74 -0.03 10.20
N PRO A 121 19.86 0.90 9.82
CA PRO A 121 18.43 0.72 10.02
C PRO A 121 17.85 -0.36 9.12
N ARG A 122 16.73 -0.95 9.54
CA ARG A 122 15.81 -1.65 8.65
C ARG A 122 15.02 -0.61 7.85
N LEU A 123 15.00 -0.72 6.52
CA LEU A 123 14.27 0.19 5.64
C LEU A 123 13.24 -0.58 4.81
N VAL A 124 11.96 -0.31 5.02
CA VAL A 124 10.85 -0.88 4.24
C VAL A 124 10.38 0.16 3.24
N TYR A 125 10.54 -0.15 1.95
CA TYR A 125 10.20 0.74 0.84
C TYR A 125 8.90 0.30 0.15
N ALA A 126 7.92 1.20 0.09
CA ALA A 126 6.69 0.96 -0.65
C ALA A 126 6.92 1.15 -2.15
N SER A 127 7.18 0.04 -2.85
CA SER A 127 7.16 -0.04 -4.30
C SER A 127 5.76 -0.41 -4.80
N SER A 128 5.61 -0.70 -6.07
CA SER A 128 4.34 -0.96 -6.73
C SER A 128 4.47 -1.98 -7.85
N ALA A 129 3.40 -2.71 -8.13
CA ALA A 129 3.27 -3.53 -9.33
C ALA A 129 3.38 -2.72 -10.64
N ALA A 130 3.24 -1.38 -10.57
CA ALA A 130 3.43 -0.47 -11.70
C ALA A 130 4.87 -0.42 -12.24
N VAL A 131 5.83 -1.05 -11.58
CA VAL A 131 7.21 -1.24 -12.10
C VAL A 131 7.25 -2.18 -13.31
N PHE A 132 6.21 -2.97 -13.52
CA PHE A 132 6.06 -3.85 -14.66
C PHE A 132 5.22 -3.19 -15.75
N GLY A 133 5.62 -3.39 -17.01
CA GLY A 133 4.91 -2.91 -18.19
C GLY A 133 4.75 -4.00 -19.25
N ALA A 134 3.68 -3.91 -20.02
CA ALA A 134 3.37 -4.86 -21.09
C ALA A 134 4.45 -4.87 -22.20
N PRO A 135 4.60 -5.95 -22.98
CA PRO A 135 3.79 -7.18 -22.95
C PRO A 135 4.12 -8.10 -21.76
N PHE A 136 3.09 -8.74 -21.19
CA PHE A 136 3.26 -9.60 -20.02
C PHE A 136 3.23 -11.08 -20.41
N PRO A 137 3.97 -11.96 -19.65
CA PRO A 137 3.74 -13.40 -19.64
C PRO A 137 2.42 -13.71 -18.94
N GLU A 138 1.95 -14.97 -19.01
CA GLU A 138 0.73 -15.43 -18.31
C GLU A 138 0.74 -15.13 -16.80
N GLY A 139 1.91 -15.18 -16.16
CA GLY A 139 2.12 -14.78 -14.77
C GLY A 139 3.46 -14.09 -14.59
N ILE A 140 3.44 -12.92 -13.97
CA ILE A 140 4.63 -12.11 -13.74
C ILE A 140 5.34 -12.58 -12.48
N THR A 141 6.60 -13.01 -12.61
CA THR A 141 7.49 -13.39 -11.50
C THR A 141 8.34 -12.20 -11.05
N ASP A 142 9.05 -12.34 -9.92
CA ASP A 142 10.03 -11.33 -9.47
C ASP A 142 11.26 -11.20 -10.40
N GLU A 143 11.46 -12.19 -11.28
CA GLU A 143 12.53 -12.21 -12.30
C GLU A 143 12.17 -11.44 -13.56
N PHE A 144 10.89 -11.12 -13.77
CA PHE A 144 10.46 -10.35 -14.92
C PHE A 144 11.09 -8.95 -14.92
N HIS A 145 11.38 -8.44 -16.09
CA HIS A 145 12.06 -7.15 -16.26
C HIS A 145 11.20 -5.98 -15.75
N LEU A 146 11.88 -5.00 -15.14
CA LEU A 146 11.24 -3.74 -14.78
C LEU A 146 11.18 -2.85 -16.03
N THR A 147 10.01 -2.82 -16.66
CA THR A 147 9.74 -2.08 -17.91
C THR A 147 8.52 -1.19 -17.72
N PRO A 148 8.54 -0.24 -16.76
CA PRO A 148 7.38 0.59 -16.46
C PRO A 148 6.95 1.42 -17.66
N LEU A 149 5.65 1.59 -17.84
CA LEU A 149 5.03 2.39 -18.90
C LEU A 149 4.42 3.71 -18.38
N THR A 150 4.74 4.08 -17.12
CA THR A 150 4.28 5.32 -16.49
C THR A 150 5.42 5.98 -15.73
N SER A 151 5.35 7.32 -15.55
CA SER A 151 6.31 8.07 -14.75
C SER A 151 6.39 7.53 -13.32
N TYR A 152 5.24 7.26 -12.70
CA TYR A 152 5.15 6.64 -11.36
C TYR A 152 5.88 5.29 -11.28
N GLY A 153 5.61 4.40 -12.23
CA GLY A 153 6.27 3.10 -12.30
C GLY A 153 7.78 3.22 -12.46
N THR A 154 8.23 4.16 -13.32
CA THR A 154 9.65 4.47 -13.52
C THR A 154 10.31 4.95 -12.22
N GLN A 155 9.69 5.90 -11.53
CA GLN A 155 10.19 6.44 -10.26
C GLN A 155 10.31 5.33 -9.19
N LYS A 156 9.31 4.43 -9.11
CA LYS A 156 9.35 3.28 -8.20
C LYS A 156 10.42 2.26 -8.57
N ALA A 157 10.62 1.97 -9.86
CA ALA A 157 11.66 1.07 -10.33
C ALA A 157 13.08 1.61 -10.04
N ILE A 158 13.31 2.90 -10.25
CA ILE A 158 14.59 3.56 -9.86
C ILE A 158 14.81 3.42 -8.34
N GLY A 159 13.78 3.66 -7.52
CA GLY A 159 13.84 3.48 -6.07
C GLY A 159 14.21 2.05 -5.66
N GLU A 160 13.72 1.01 -6.36
CA GLU A 160 14.11 -0.37 -6.11
C GLU A 160 15.58 -0.65 -6.44
N LEU A 161 16.09 -0.08 -7.53
CA LEU A 161 17.52 -0.21 -7.91
C LEU A 161 18.43 0.46 -6.88
N LEU A 162 18.07 1.66 -6.43
CA LEU A 162 18.77 2.36 -5.36
C LEU A 162 18.72 1.57 -4.04
N LEU A 163 17.53 1.04 -3.66
CA LEU A 163 17.38 0.21 -2.46
C LEU A 163 18.34 -0.98 -2.47
N ALA A 164 18.42 -1.68 -3.61
CA ALA A 164 19.28 -2.84 -3.77
C ALA A 164 20.77 -2.45 -3.66
N ASP A 165 21.20 -1.36 -4.31
CA ASP A 165 22.59 -0.92 -4.29
C ASP A 165 23.03 -0.44 -2.91
N TYR A 166 22.24 0.41 -2.25
CA TYR A 166 22.54 0.91 -0.90
C TYR A 166 22.55 -0.23 0.13
N THR A 167 21.65 -1.22 0.00
CA THR A 167 21.66 -2.42 0.85
C THR A 167 22.90 -3.27 0.61
N ARG A 168 23.28 -3.49 -0.65
CA ARG A 168 24.50 -4.23 -1.02
C ARG A 168 25.76 -3.55 -0.45
N ARG A 169 25.78 -2.22 -0.42
CA ARG A 169 26.85 -1.42 0.18
C ARG A 169 26.84 -1.44 1.71
N GLY A 170 25.78 -1.97 2.33
CA GLY A 170 25.68 -2.13 3.78
C GLY A 170 25.16 -0.92 4.55
N PHE A 171 24.71 0.15 3.88
CA PHE A 171 24.29 1.39 4.52
C PHE A 171 23.01 1.22 5.36
N PHE A 172 22.12 0.34 4.92
CA PHE A 172 20.93 -0.08 5.64
C PHE A 172 20.51 -1.50 5.20
N ASP A 173 19.55 -2.10 5.86
CA ASP A 173 18.96 -3.37 5.47
C ASP A 173 17.58 -3.13 4.83
N GLY A 174 17.55 -3.04 3.51
CA GLY A 174 16.39 -2.65 2.73
C GLY A 174 15.50 -3.82 2.31
N VAL A 175 14.18 -3.61 2.34
CA VAL A 175 13.14 -4.51 1.79
C VAL A 175 12.15 -3.68 0.99
N GLY A 176 12.03 -3.94 -0.31
CA GLY A 176 11.06 -3.32 -1.21
C GLY A 176 9.81 -4.18 -1.37
N LEU A 177 8.64 -3.56 -1.27
CA LEU A 177 7.33 -4.22 -1.39
C LEU A 177 6.61 -3.70 -2.63
N ARG A 178 6.49 -4.52 -3.68
CA ARG A 178 5.65 -4.21 -4.85
C ARG A 178 4.22 -4.53 -4.51
N PHE A 179 3.49 -3.53 -4.03
CA PHE A 179 2.08 -3.70 -3.70
C PHE A 179 1.24 -3.97 -4.94
N PRO A 180 0.29 -4.95 -4.90
CA PRO A 180 -0.80 -5.02 -5.86
C PRO A 180 -1.77 -3.86 -5.64
N THR A 181 -2.87 -3.80 -6.39
CA THR A 181 -3.91 -2.81 -6.12
C THR A 181 -4.54 -3.03 -4.76
N ILE A 182 -4.38 -2.05 -3.87
CA ILE A 182 -5.00 -2.12 -2.54
C ILE A 182 -6.49 -1.75 -2.64
N CYS A 183 -7.33 -2.70 -2.24
CA CYS A 183 -8.79 -2.68 -2.30
C CYS A 183 -9.35 -3.36 -1.02
N VAL A 184 -10.34 -2.82 -0.34
CA VAL A 184 -11.19 -1.67 -0.62
C VAL A 184 -10.58 -0.45 0.08
N ARG A 185 -10.27 0.60 -0.67
CA ARG A 185 -9.73 1.84 -0.10
C ARG A 185 -10.83 2.59 0.65
N PRO A 186 -10.63 2.98 1.91
CA PRO A 186 -11.56 3.83 2.65
C PRO A 186 -11.55 5.28 2.14
N GLY A 187 -12.53 6.05 2.56
CA GLY A 187 -12.64 7.47 2.26
C GLY A 187 -13.34 7.76 0.93
N ALA A 188 -13.24 9.02 0.46
CA ALA A 188 -13.87 9.46 -0.77
C ALA A 188 -13.16 8.90 -2.02
N PRO A 189 -13.87 8.76 -3.15
CA PRO A 189 -13.26 8.44 -4.44
C PRO A 189 -12.13 9.43 -4.76
N ASN A 190 -11.01 8.92 -5.28
CA ASN A 190 -9.90 9.74 -5.75
C ASN A 190 -9.68 9.58 -7.26
N ALA A 191 -8.81 10.42 -7.83
CA ALA A 191 -8.53 10.47 -9.26
C ALA A 191 -7.63 9.31 -9.78
N ALA A 192 -7.34 8.27 -8.98
CA ALA A 192 -6.58 7.12 -9.44
C ALA A 192 -7.42 6.27 -10.39
N ALA A 193 -6.89 5.90 -11.55
CA ALA A 193 -7.58 5.04 -12.52
C ALA A 193 -8.06 3.72 -11.89
N SER A 194 -7.30 3.15 -10.91
CA SER A 194 -7.69 1.97 -10.15
C SER A 194 -8.76 2.22 -9.06
N GLY A 195 -9.23 3.47 -8.91
CA GLY A 195 -10.21 3.83 -7.88
C GLY A 195 -11.53 3.09 -8.00
N PHE A 196 -11.96 2.79 -9.23
CA PHE A 196 -13.23 2.11 -9.50
C PHE A 196 -13.32 0.72 -8.86
N PHE A 197 -12.23 -0.04 -8.76
CA PHE A 197 -12.22 -1.35 -8.07
C PHE A 197 -12.67 -1.23 -6.60
N SER A 198 -12.29 -0.15 -5.93
CA SER A 198 -12.77 0.11 -4.57
C SER A 198 -14.17 0.71 -4.56
N ASN A 199 -14.49 1.60 -5.51
CA ASN A 199 -15.77 2.31 -5.54
C ASN A 199 -16.95 1.36 -5.75
N ILE A 200 -16.84 0.37 -6.67
CA ILE A 200 -17.90 -0.61 -6.96
C ILE A 200 -18.21 -1.55 -5.78
N ILE A 201 -17.35 -1.56 -4.76
CA ILE A 201 -17.56 -2.31 -3.52
C ILE A 201 -17.96 -1.36 -2.39
N ARG A 202 -17.16 -0.32 -2.13
CA ARG A 202 -17.33 0.59 -1.00
C ARG A 202 -18.66 1.33 -1.02
N GLU A 203 -19.01 1.94 -2.17
CA GLU A 203 -20.22 2.75 -2.27
C GLU A 203 -21.49 1.91 -2.08
N PRO A 204 -21.64 0.74 -2.74
CA PRO A 204 -22.77 -0.16 -2.50
C PRO A 204 -22.89 -0.66 -1.05
N LEU A 205 -21.77 -0.92 -0.36
CA LEU A 205 -21.80 -1.34 1.04
C LEU A 205 -22.44 -0.31 1.97
N VAL A 206 -22.40 0.97 1.59
CA VAL A 206 -23.03 2.07 2.34
C VAL A 206 -24.33 2.57 1.68
N GLY A 207 -24.90 1.83 0.72
CA GLY A 207 -26.17 2.13 0.06
C GLY A 207 -26.11 3.22 -1.01
N LYS A 208 -24.91 3.49 -1.56
CA LYS A 208 -24.71 4.49 -2.62
C LYS A 208 -24.45 3.82 -3.97
N GLU A 209 -24.81 4.52 -5.04
CA GLU A 209 -24.46 4.08 -6.40
C GLU A 209 -22.97 4.22 -6.67
N ALA A 210 -22.45 3.29 -7.48
CA ALA A 210 -21.08 3.31 -7.98
C ALA A 210 -21.06 3.11 -9.49
N VAL A 211 -20.15 3.82 -10.19
CA VAL A 211 -19.95 3.67 -11.63
C VAL A 211 -18.88 2.61 -11.88
N LEU A 212 -19.19 1.65 -12.76
CA LEU A 212 -18.25 0.68 -13.31
C LEU A 212 -17.87 1.14 -14.72
N PRO A 213 -16.62 1.65 -14.93
CA PRO A 213 -16.21 2.23 -16.20
C PRO A 213 -15.56 1.23 -17.16
N VAL A 214 -15.43 -0.03 -16.79
CA VAL A 214 -14.72 -1.07 -17.57
C VAL A 214 -15.57 -2.32 -17.71
N SER A 215 -15.14 -3.21 -18.63
CA SER A 215 -15.75 -4.54 -18.79
C SER A 215 -15.66 -5.39 -17.54
N ASP A 216 -16.68 -6.22 -17.32
CA ASP A 216 -16.72 -7.24 -16.25
C ASP A 216 -15.58 -8.28 -16.39
N GLN A 217 -14.94 -8.40 -17.55
CA GLN A 217 -13.84 -9.33 -17.83
C GLN A 217 -12.46 -8.81 -17.40
N VAL A 218 -12.34 -7.53 -17.09
CA VAL A 218 -11.08 -6.95 -16.59
C VAL A 218 -10.63 -7.69 -15.35
N ARG A 219 -9.44 -8.31 -15.41
CA ARG A 219 -8.81 -9.06 -14.32
C ARG A 219 -7.69 -8.24 -13.69
N HIS A 220 -7.61 -8.26 -12.37
CA HIS A 220 -6.52 -7.60 -11.66
C HIS A 220 -6.24 -8.26 -10.31
N THR A 221 -5.05 -8.03 -9.76
CA THR A 221 -4.65 -8.58 -8.45
C THR A 221 -4.84 -7.56 -7.34
N HIS A 222 -5.48 -7.98 -6.25
CA HIS A 222 -5.87 -7.15 -5.12
C HIS A 222 -5.39 -7.70 -3.78
N ALA A 223 -5.11 -6.80 -2.83
CA ALA A 223 -4.95 -7.11 -1.42
C ALA A 223 -5.64 -6.03 -0.57
N SER A 224 -6.06 -6.35 0.66
CA SER A 224 -6.70 -5.38 1.53
C SER A 224 -5.70 -4.37 2.11
N PRO A 225 -6.16 -3.22 2.62
CA PRO A 225 -5.33 -2.34 3.45
C PRO A 225 -4.77 -3.05 4.69
N ARG A 226 -5.50 -4.03 5.24
CA ARG A 226 -5.06 -4.87 6.37
C ARG A 226 -3.84 -5.72 5.96
N ALA A 227 -3.90 -6.42 4.84
CA ALA A 227 -2.77 -7.17 4.30
C ALA A 227 -1.58 -6.28 3.98
N ALA A 228 -1.82 -5.07 3.43
CA ALA A 228 -0.74 -4.11 3.15
C ALA A 228 0.02 -3.70 4.43
N VAL A 229 -0.66 -3.51 5.55
CA VAL A 229 -0.04 -3.25 6.85
C VAL A 229 0.76 -4.46 7.34
N GLU A 230 0.20 -5.68 7.22
CA GLU A 230 0.90 -6.90 7.59
C GLU A 230 2.17 -7.10 6.73
N PHE A 231 2.14 -6.78 5.44
CA PHE A 231 3.35 -6.81 4.59
C PHE A 231 4.43 -5.87 5.12
N CYS A 232 4.08 -4.64 5.53
CA CYS A 232 5.03 -3.70 6.10
C CYS A 232 5.65 -4.24 7.39
N ILE A 233 4.83 -4.73 8.33
CA ILE A 233 5.27 -5.27 9.61
C ILE A 233 6.16 -6.49 9.41
N HIS A 234 5.75 -7.42 8.54
CA HIS A 234 6.52 -8.61 8.24
C HIS A 234 7.87 -8.27 7.60
N ALA A 235 7.91 -7.34 6.63
CA ALA A 235 9.16 -6.86 6.02
C ALA A 235 10.12 -6.23 7.03
N ALA A 236 9.59 -5.52 8.01
CA ALA A 236 10.40 -4.91 9.07
C ALA A 236 11.06 -5.93 10.01
N THR A 237 10.48 -7.13 10.11
CA THR A 237 10.91 -8.19 11.04
C THR A 237 11.53 -9.42 10.35
N LEU A 238 11.50 -9.45 9.02
CA LEU A 238 11.98 -10.54 8.20
C LEU A 238 13.49 -10.80 8.39
N ASP A 239 13.88 -12.07 8.43
CA ASP A 239 15.28 -12.48 8.25
C ASP A 239 15.69 -12.27 6.78
N THR A 240 16.31 -11.14 6.51
CA THR A 240 16.68 -10.72 5.16
C THR A 240 17.89 -11.47 4.58
N SER A 241 18.60 -12.29 5.36
CA SER A 241 19.68 -13.16 4.85
C SER A 241 19.18 -14.12 3.76
N LYS A 242 17.89 -14.49 3.83
CA LYS A 242 17.21 -15.38 2.89
C LYS A 242 16.78 -14.68 1.58
N MET A 243 16.84 -13.35 1.49
CA MET A 243 16.39 -12.61 0.31
C MET A 243 17.41 -12.60 -0.82
N GLY A 244 18.71 -12.72 -0.49
CA GLY A 244 19.78 -12.54 -1.47
C GLY A 244 19.88 -11.09 -1.98
N PRO A 245 20.48 -10.88 -3.18
CA PRO A 245 20.73 -9.53 -3.70
C PRO A 245 19.47 -8.80 -4.19
N ARG A 246 18.41 -9.52 -4.56
CA ARG A 246 17.14 -8.93 -5.00
C ARG A 246 16.31 -8.52 -3.80
N ARG A 247 16.30 -7.22 -3.51
CA ARG A 247 15.72 -6.66 -2.28
C ARG A 247 14.24 -6.28 -2.39
N SER A 248 13.65 -6.38 -3.57
CA SER A 248 12.22 -6.13 -3.80
C SER A 248 11.47 -7.43 -4.09
N LEU A 249 10.24 -7.51 -3.56
CA LEU A 249 9.34 -8.66 -3.64
C LEU A 249 7.98 -8.21 -4.13
N THR A 250 7.38 -8.96 -5.04
CA THR A 250 5.98 -8.77 -5.44
C THR A 250 5.06 -9.39 -4.38
N MET A 251 4.20 -8.57 -3.78
CA MET A 251 3.33 -9.01 -2.68
C MET A 251 2.20 -9.90 -3.19
N PRO A 252 1.81 -10.94 -2.41
CA PRO A 252 0.68 -11.78 -2.75
C PRO A 252 -0.63 -11.00 -2.76
N GLY A 253 -1.64 -11.53 -3.45
CA GLY A 253 -2.97 -10.97 -3.54
C GLY A 253 -3.90 -11.90 -4.30
N VAL A 254 -5.18 -11.52 -4.38
CA VAL A 254 -6.23 -12.27 -5.05
C VAL A 254 -6.42 -11.73 -6.46
N SER A 255 -6.14 -12.54 -7.48
CA SER A 255 -6.38 -12.19 -8.89
C SER A 255 -7.79 -12.58 -9.30
N VAL A 256 -8.64 -11.58 -9.54
CA VAL A 256 -10.07 -11.76 -9.87
C VAL A 256 -10.50 -10.83 -10.99
N THR A 257 -11.52 -11.24 -11.76
CA THR A 257 -12.22 -10.37 -12.69
C THR A 257 -13.16 -9.42 -11.95
N VAL A 258 -13.58 -8.35 -12.62
CA VAL A 258 -14.62 -7.46 -12.08
C VAL A 258 -15.92 -8.23 -11.85
N ALA A 259 -16.30 -9.18 -12.73
CA ALA A 259 -17.44 -10.07 -12.50
C ALA A 259 -17.30 -10.84 -11.17
N GLU A 260 -16.14 -11.44 -10.91
CA GLU A 260 -15.86 -12.17 -9.67
C GLU A 260 -15.90 -11.25 -8.43
N GLN A 261 -15.47 -9.97 -8.56
CA GLN A 261 -15.60 -8.98 -7.49
C GLN A 261 -17.06 -8.65 -7.17
N ILE A 262 -17.90 -8.49 -8.22
CA ILE A 262 -19.34 -8.23 -8.07
C ILE A 262 -20.05 -9.42 -7.42
N GLU A 263 -19.68 -10.65 -7.79
CA GLU A 263 -20.22 -11.84 -7.15
C GLU A 263 -19.77 -11.99 -5.68
N ALA A 264 -18.54 -11.60 -5.34
CA ALA A 264 -18.08 -11.53 -3.96
C ALA A 264 -18.89 -10.48 -3.16
N LEU A 265 -19.18 -9.30 -3.75
CA LEU A 265 -20.06 -8.31 -3.13
C LEU A 265 -21.45 -8.87 -2.91
N ARG A 266 -22.00 -9.65 -3.88
CA ARG A 266 -23.31 -10.32 -3.75
C ARG A 266 -23.33 -11.28 -2.56
N ARG A 267 -22.29 -12.10 -2.41
CA ARG A 267 -22.17 -13.05 -1.28
C ARG A 267 -22.09 -12.36 0.08
N VAL A 268 -21.44 -11.19 0.15
CA VAL A 268 -21.22 -10.47 1.42
C VAL A 268 -22.37 -9.53 1.77
N ALA A 269 -22.96 -8.84 0.77
CA ALA A 269 -23.90 -7.76 0.98
C ALA A 269 -25.25 -7.93 0.27
N GLY A 270 -25.42 -9.02 -0.49
CA GLY A 270 -26.69 -9.35 -1.16
C GLY A 270 -26.94 -8.60 -2.46
N ASP A 271 -28.03 -8.97 -3.15
CA ASP A 271 -28.42 -8.42 -4.46
C ASP A 271 -28.70 -6.92 -4.44
N LYS A 272 -29.19 -6.39 -3.31
CA LYS A 272 -29.50 -4.95 -3.18
C LYS A 272 -28.24 -4.11 -3.39
N ALA A 273 -27.09 -4.54 -2.86
CA ALA A 273 -25.82 -3.85 -3.05
C ALA A 273 -25.38 -3.90 -4.52
N VAL A 274 -25.45 -5.07 -5.16
CA VAL A 274 -25.04 -5.25 -6.56
C VAL A 274 -25.89 -4.36 -7.51
N LYS A 275 -27.17 -4.18 -7.23
CA LYS A 275 -28.06 -3.31 -8.03
C LYS A 275 -27.68 -1.83 -8.01
N LEU A 276 -26.79 -1.40 -7.12
CA LEU A 276 -26.26 -0.03 -7.06
C LEU A 276 -25.08 0.20 -8.00
N ILE A 277 -24.56 -0.85 -8.65
CA ILE A 277 -23.48 -0.72 -9.63
C ILE A 277 -24.06 -0.33 -10.99
N ARG A 278 -23.64 0.84 -11.49
CA ARG A 278 -24.05 1.39 -12.79
C ARG A 278 -22.93 1.19 -13.80
N ARG A 279 -23.15 0.35 -14.82
CA ARG A 279 -22.21 0.18 -15.93
C ARG A 279 -22.24 1.39 -16.83
N LYS A 280 -21.12 2.10 -16.92
CA LYS A 280 -20.92 3.24 -17.80
C LYS A 280 -19.49 3.18 -18.35
N PRO A 281 -19.25 2.45 -19.44
CA PRO A 281 -17.93 2.31 -20.05
C PRO A 281 -17.26 3.66 -20.32
N ASP A 282 -15.96 3.72 -20.05
CA ASP A 282 -15.08 4.86 -20.31
C ASP A 282 -13.85 4.35 -21.08
N GLU A 283 -13.77 4.69 -22.36
CA GLU A 283 -12.72 4.20 -23.26
C GLU A 283 -11.30 4.57 -22.79
N LEU A 284 -11.14 5.72 -22.12
CA LEU A 284 -9.84 6.12 -21.57
C LEU A 284 -9.44 5.21 -20.42
N VAL A 285 -10.36 4.93 -19.51
CA VAL A 285 -10.10 4.03 -18.37
C VAL A 285 -9.86 2.61 -18.85
N GLU A 286 -10.65 2.11 -19.80
CA GLU A 286 -10.44 0.77 -20.39
C GLU A 286 -9.06 0.64 -21.05
N ARG A 287 -8.62 1.65 -21.80
CA ARG A 287 -7.29 1.67 -22.42
C ARG A 287 -6.16 1.67 -21.39
N ILE A 288 -6.31 2.43 -20.32
CA ILE A 288 -5.32 2.47 -19.22
C ILE A 288 -5.22 1.10 -18.54
N VAL A 289 -6.36 0.51 -18.23
CA VAL A 289 -6.44 -0.76 -17.46
C VAL A 289 -6.00 -1.96 -18.28
N SER A 290 -6.23 -1.97 -19.61
CA SER A 290 -5.79 -3.05 -20.52
C SER A 290 -4.27 -3.24 -20.55
N GLY A 291 -3.50 -2.23 -20.17
CA GLY A 291 -2.04 -2.29 -20.05
C GLY A 291 -1.54 -2.74 -18.67
N TRP A 292 -2.44 -3.13 -17.74
CA TRP A 292 -2.04 -3.51 -16.39
C TRP A 292 -1.84 -5.02 -16.23
N PRO A 293 -0.95 -5.43 -15.30
CA PRO A 293 -0.74 -6.85 -14.99
C PRO A 293 -2.00 -7.49 -14.41
N GLU A 294 -2.35 -8.66 -14.92
CA GLU A 294 -3.51 -9.41 -14.45
C GLU A 294 -3.17 -10.34 -13.29
N LYS A 295 -1.99 -11.01 -13.37
CA LYS A 295 -1.61 -12.06 -12.43
C LYS A 295 -0.13 -12.01 -12.09
N PHE A 296 0.17 -12.15 -10.80
CA PHE A 296 1.53 -12.30 -10.29
C PHE A 296 1.80 -13.71 -9.78
N VAL A 297 3.03 -14.19 -9.98
CA VAL A 297 3.57 -15.40 -9.36
C VAL A 297 4.42 -14.95 -8.17
N THR A 298 3.86 -14.95 -6.98
CA THR A 298 4.46 -14.37 -5.77
C THR A 298 5.12 -15.41 -4.87
N ARG A 299 5.57 -16.53 -5.45
CA ARG A 299 6.14 -17.67 -4.70
C ARG A 299 7.26 -17.24 -3.77
N ARG A 300 8.17 -16.38 -4.24
CA ARG A 300 9.30 -15.91 -3.44
C ARG A 300 8.86 -15.14 -2.18
N ALA A 301 7.83 -14.29 -2.29
CA ALA A 301 7.26 -13.61 -1.13
C ALA A 301 6.56 -14.60 -0.19
N GLN A 302 5.81 -15.56 -0.74
CA GLN A 302 5.12 -16.60 0.05
C GLN A 302 6.12 -17.50 0.79
N ASP A 303 7.21 -17.93 0.16
CA ASP A 303 8.28 -18.73 0.76
C ASP A 303 8.98 -17.96 1.89
N LEU A 304 9.01 -16.63 1.83
CA LEU A 304 9.49 -15.75 2.89
C LEU A 304 8.41 -15.41 3.95
N GLY A 305 7.22 -16.00 3.86
CA GLY A 305 6.17 -15.90 4.87
C GLY A 305 5.14 -14.78 4.66
N PHE A 306 5.19 -14.03 3.55
CA PHE A 306 4.16 -13.04 3.24
C PHE A 306 2.84 -13.72 2.88
N LYS A 307 1.72 -13.20 3.42
CA LYS A 307 0.39 -13.75 3.22
C LYS A 307 -0.60 -12.63 2.92
N ALA A 308 -1.52 -12.86 1.99
CA ALA A 308 -2.69 -12.03 1.73
C ALA A 308 -3.96 -12.83 2.01
N GLU A 309 -5.11 -12.22 1.75
CA GLU A 309 -6.41 -12.90 1.80
C GLU A 309 -6.49 -14.01 0.73
N ASP A 310 -7.26 -15.07 1.03
CA ASP A 310 -7.48 -16.19 0.12
C ASP A 310 -8.62 -15.95 -0.88
N SER A 311 -9.44 -14.94 -0.65
CA SER A 311 -10.59 -14.61 -1.49
C SER A 311 -10.92 -13.13 -1.49
N PHE A 312 -11.62 -12.66 -2.53
CA PHE A 312 -12.09 -11.29 -2.59
C PHE A 312 -13.21 -11.02 -1.56
N ASP A 313 -13.96 -12.04 -1.18
CA ASP A 313 -14.91 -11.99 -0.05
C ASP A 313 -14.21 -11.60 1.25
N ALA A 314 -13.03 -12.16 1.52
CA ALA A 314 -12.25 -11.82 2.71
C ALA A 314 -11.76 -10.37 2.67
N ILE A 315 -11.37 -9.86 1.50
CA ILE A 315 -11.02 -8.44 1.30
C ILE A 315 -12.21 -7.53 1.62
N ILE A 316 -13.42 -7.87 1.13
CA ILE A 316 -14.64 -7.10 1.43
C ILE A 316 -14.96 -7.15 2.92
N ARG A 317 -14.89 -8.33 3.56
CA ARG A 317 -15.15 -8.49 5.00
C ARG A 317 -14.17 -7.69 5.85
N ALA A 318 -12.88 -7.69 5.48
CA ALA A 318 -11.88 -6.85 6.14
C ALA A 318 -12.27 -5.37 6.11
N HIS A 319 -12.79 -4.87 4.98
CA HIS A 319 -13.29 -3.50 4.88
C HIS A 319 -14.54 -3.26 5.75
N VAL A 320 -15.48 -4.19 5.74
CA VAL A 320 -16.71 -4.09 6.58
C VAL A 320 -16.36 -4.04 8.07
N GLU A 321 -15.42 -4.87 8.51
CA GLU A 321 -14.95 -4.89 9.90
C GLU A 321 -14.18 -3.61 10.26
N ASP A 322 -13.20 -3.23 9.46
CA ASP A 322 -12.26 -2.14 9.77
C ASP A 322 -12.87 -0.74 9.62
N GLU A 323 -13.80 -0.56 8.65
CA GLU A 323 -14.30 0.77 8.28
C GLU A 323 -15.79 0.98 8.57
N LEU A 324 -16.57 -0.11 8.64
CA LEU A 324 -18.04 -0.04 8.79
C LEU A 324 -18.53 -0.64 10.11
N GLY A 325 -17.60 -1.01 11.02
CA GLY A 325 -17.96 -1.57 12.33
C GLY A 325 -18.76 -2.88 12.23
N GLY A 326 -18.52 -3.67 11.18
CA GLY A 326 -19.23 -4.93 10.93
C GLY A 326 -20.62 -4.78 10.29
N HIS A 327 -21.01 -3.59 9.88
CA HIS A 327 -22.37 -3.32 9.37
C HIS A 327 -22.36 -2.96 7.88
N VAL A 328 -23.33 -3.51 7.10
CA VAL A 328 -23.62 -3.14 5.72
C VAL A 328 -25.01 -2.52 5.61
N ALA A 329 -25.23 -1.57 4.69
CA ALA A 329 -26.49 -0.83 4.58
C ALA A 329 -27.72 -1.74 4.34
N SER A 330 -27.52 -2.86 3.63
CA SER A 330 -28.61 -3.82 3.33
C SER A 330 -29.13 -4.59 4.55
N SER A 331 -28.34 -4.72 5.62
CA SER A 331 -28.74 -5.46 6.84
C SER A 331 -29.57 -4.61 7.82
N LYS A 332 -29.59 -3.28 7.67
CA LYS A 332 -30.41 -2.41 8.53
C LYS A 332 -31.91 -2.42 8.20
N LEU A 333 -32.27 -2.71 6.95
CA LEU A 333 -33.67 -2.69 6.50
C LEU A 333 -34.48 -3.91 6.97
N ASP A 334 -33.85 -5.04 7.25
CA ASP A 334 -34.54 -6.26 7.71
C ASP A 334 -34.86 -6.25 9.22
N ARG A 335 -34.29 -5.32 10.02
CA ARG A 335 -34.60 -5.19 11.45
C ARG A 335 -35.83 -4.30 11.76
N GLN A 336 -36.35 -3.56 10.77
CA GLN A 336 -37.52 -2.70 10.96
C GLN A 336 -38.86 -3.35 10.55
N SER A 337 -38.86 -4.57 10.00
CA SER A 337 -40.06 -5.26 9.51
C SER A 337 -40.67 -6.29 10.46
N HIS A 338 -40.24 -6.34 11.73
CA HIS A 338 -40.96 -7.12 12.75
C HIS A 338 -41.59 -6.16 13.76
N PRO A 339 -42.90 -5.82 13.61
CA PRO A 339 -43.62 -5.20 14.69
C PRO A 339 -43.71 -6.20 15.85
N ARG A 340 -43.26 -5.80 17.03
CA ARG A 340 -43.55 -6.54 18.27
C ARG A 340 -45.06 -6.57 18.42
N SER A 341 -45.67 -7.71 18.14
CA SER A 341 -47.02 -7.99 18.56
C SER A 341 -47.01 -8.07 20.09
N ALA A 342 -47.87 -7.22 20.66
CA ALA A 342 -48.19 -7.15 22.07
C ALA A 342 -48.89 -8.43 22.58
#